data_7b930899323798a5e3d512e2516ec6a9
#
_entry.id   7b930899323798a5e3d512e2516ec6a9
#
_cell.length_a   1.000
_cell.length_b   1.000
_cell.length_c   1.000
_cell.angle_alpha   90.00
_cell.angle_beta   90.00
_cell.angle_gamma   90.00
#
_symmetry.space_group_name_H-M   'P 1'
#
loop_
_entity.id
_entity.type
_entity.pdbx_description
1 polymer ?
#
loop_
_entity_poly.entity_id
_entity_poly.type
_entity_poly.pdbx_seq_one_letter_code
_entity_poly.pdbx_strand_id
1 'polypeptide(L)'
;MRTGCEPTRFGNEAKTIIHGDALAELKKLPTESVDLIFADPPYNIGKNFDGLIEARKEDLFIDWLLEVIAECHRVLKKQGSMYIMNSTENMPFIDLQCRKLFTIKSRIVWSYDSSGVQAKKHYGSMYEPILMMVKDAKNYTFNGDAILVEAKTGSQRALIDYRKNPPQPYNHQKVPGNVWDFPRVRYLMDEYENHPTQKPEALLKRIILASSNPGDIVLDPFAGSFTTGAVAIASGRKFIGIEINSEYIKMGLRRLDVASHYSAEELAKVKKRKTGNLSKRSRLSEVDPDLITK
;
A
#
# COMPACT_ATOMS: atom_id res chain seq x y z
N MET A 1 -9.12 -31.42 -19.45
CA MET A 1 -9.44 -31.54 -18.01
C MET A 1 -8.37 -30.77 -17.24
N ARG A 2 -8.69 -29.58 -16.75
CA ARG A 2 -7.79 -28.81 -15.86
C ARG A 2 -8.08 -29.31 -14.46
N THR A 3 -7.14 -30.04 -13.87
CA THR A 3 -7.17 -30.42 -12.46
C THR A 3 -7.19 -29.13 -11.64
N GLY A 4 -8.32 -28.85 -11.03
CA GLY A 4 -8.48 -27.73 -10.11
C GLY A 4 -7.61 -28.00 -8.90
N CYS A 5 -6.42 -27.39 -8.85
CA CYS A 5 -5.63 -27.33 -7.65
C CYS A 5 -6.42 -26.44 -6.68
N GLU A 6 -6.81 -26.96 -5.53
CA GLU A 6 -7.41 -26.14 -4.48
C GLU A 6 -6.42 -25.02 -4.10
N PRO A 7 -6.90 -23.80 -3.85
CA PRO A 7 -6.01 -22.70 -3.49
C PRO A 7 -5.30 -23.03 -2.19
N THR A 8 -3.99 -23.00 -2.20
CA THR A 8 -3.21 -23.23 -0.98
C THR A 8 -3.33 -21.98 -0.11
N ARG A 9 -3.96 -22.14 1.07
CA ARG A 9 -4.09 -21.09 2.08
C ARG A 9 -3.09 -21.28 3.17
N PHE A 10 -2.41 -20.21 3.55
CA PHE A 10 -1.43 -20.17 4.63
C PHE A 10 -1.87 -19.16 5.69
N GLY A 11 -1.57 -19.42 6.96
CA GLY A 11 -1.76 -18.46 8.05
C GLY A 11 -2.75 -18.93 9.12
N ASN A 12 -3.35 -17.97 9.82
CA ASN A 12 -4.28 -18.16 10.93
C ASN A 12 -5.41 -17.11 10.86
N GLU A 13 -6.21 -16.96 11.90
CA GLU A 13 -7.31 -15.98 11.94
C GLU A 13 -6.88 -14.51 11.77
N ALA A 14 -5.64 -14.16 12.15
CA ALA A 14 -5.11 -12.81 12.02
C ALA A 14 -4.53 -12.52 10.65
N LYS A 15 -4.04 -13.55 9.95
CA LYS A 15 -3.39 -13.43 8.63
C LYS A 15 -3.74 -14.62 7.76
N THR A 16 -4.27 -14.35 6.58
CA THR A 16 -4.54 -15.35 5.53
C THR A 16 -3.79 -14.96 4.28
N ILE A 17 -2.94 -15.83 3.78
CA ILE A 17 -2.26 -15.69 2.50
C ILE A 17 -2.85 -16.73 1.55
N ILE A 18 -3.29 -16.29 0.38
CA ILE A 18 -3.87 -17.13 -0.65
C ILE A 18 -2.96 -17.12 -1.87
N HIS A 19 -2.46 -18.30 -2.25
CA HIS A 19 -1.67 -18.47 -3.47
C HIS A 19 -2.61 -18.66 -4.66
N GLY A 20 -2.67 -17.70 -5.57
CA GLY A 20 -3.54 -17.78 -6.73
C GLY A 20 -3.68 -16.50 -7.54
N ASP A 21 -4.46 -16.58 -8.61
CA ASP A 21 -4.84 -15.42 -9.41
C ASP A 21 -5.83 -14.53 -8.66
N ALA A 22 -5.59 -13.23 -8.66
CA ALA A 22 -6.39 -12.27 -7.89
C ALA A 22 -7.88 -12.34 -8.19
N LEU A 23 -8.27 -12.35 -9.46
CA LEU A 23 -9.68 -12.40 -9.87
C LEU A 23 -10.35 -13.72 -9.48
N ALA A 24 -9.64 -14.84 -9.71
CA ALA A 24 -10.14 -16.16 -9.39
C ALA A 24 -10.36 -16.35 -7.89
N GLU A 25 -9.45 -15.83 -7.05
CA GLU A 25 -9.53 -15.95 -5.60
C GLU A 25 -10.52 -14.95 -4.98
N LEU A 26 -10.62 -13.73 -5.52
CA LEU A 26 -11.64 -12.76 -5.11
C LEU A 26 -13.06 -13.33 -5.27
N LYS A 27 -13.35 -14.03 -6.39
CA LYS A 27 -14.66 -14.66 -6.66
C LYS A 27 -15.07 -15.69 -5.58
N LYS A 28 -14.10 -16.24 -4.83
CA LYS A 28 -14.34 -17.20 -3.74
C LYS A 28 -14.56 -16.56 -2.37
N LEU A 29 -14.21 -15.27 -2.22
CA LEU A 29 -14.44 -14.57 -0.96
C LEU A 29 -15.93 -14.22 -0.78
N PRO A 30 -16.44 -14.24 0.46
CA PRO A 30 -17.83 -13.86 0.73
C PRO A 30 -18.10 -12.39 0.38
N THR A 31 -19.33 -12.11 -0.05
CA THR A 31 -19.82 -10.74 -0.24
C THR A 31 -19.79 -9.97 1.08
N GLU A 32 -19.40 -8.68 1.04
CA GLU A 32 -19.36 -7.79 2.22
C GLU A 32 -18.57 -8.36 3.41
N SER A 33 -17.42 -8.97 3.14
CA SER A 33 -16.60 -9.64 4.15
C SER A 33 -15.37 -8.84 4.60
N VAL A 34 -14.93 -7.83 3.86
CA VAL A 34 -13.72 -7.04 4.18
C VAL A 34 -14.04 -5.57 4.42
N ASP A 35 -13.24 -4.93 5.30
CA ASP A 35 -13.47 -3.56 5.73
C ASP A 35 -12.67 -2.54 4.92
N LEU A 36 -11.44 -2.90 4.52
CA LEU A 36 -10.56 -2.06 3.75
C LEU A 36 -9.90 -2.88 2.64
N ILE A 37 -9.84 -2.33 1.44
CA ILE A 37 -9.06 -2.88 0.32
C ILE A 37 -7.98 -1.88 -0.08
N PHE A 38 -6.75 -2.34 -0.16
CA PHE A 38 -5.68 -1.66 -0.88
C PHE A 38 -5.28 -2.52 -2.06
N ALA A 39 -5.33 -1.99 -3.29
CA ALA A 39 -5.01 -2.69 -4.51
C ALA A 39 -3.94 -1.94 -5.30
N ASP A 40 -2.83 -2.61 -5.57
CA ASP A 40 -1.73 -2.15 -6.42
C ASP A 40 -1.56 -3.14 -7.59
N PRO A 41 -2.54 -3.20 -8.52
CA PRO A 41 -2.51 -4.16 -9.62
C PRO A 41 -1.35 -3.91 -10.56
N PRO A 42 -0.94 -4.89 -11.37
CA PRO A 42 0.03 -4.70 -12.45
C PRO A 42 -0.33 -3.48 -13.30
N TYR A 43 0.68 -2.73 -13.78
CA TYR A 43 0.45 -1.51 -14.58
C TYR A 43 0.47 -1.76 -16.09
N ASN A 44 0.74 -2.99 -16.50
CA ASN A 44 0.85 -3.42 -17.91
C ASN A 44 1.90 -2.64 -18.72
N ILE A 45 2.99 -2.27 -18.08
CA ILE A 45 4.09 -1.48 -18.68
C ILE A 45 5.30 -2.36 -19.08
N GLY A 46 5.08 -3.66 -19.26
CA GLY A 46 6.10 -4.62 -19.70
C GLY A 46 7.13 -4.99 -18.63
N LYS A 47 6.86 -4.74 -17.34
CA LYS A 47 7.74 -5.17 -16.25
C LYS A 47 7.73 -6.69 -16.10
N ASN A 48 8.90 -7.23 -15.76
CA ASN A 48 9.08 -8.63 -15.40
C ASN A 48 9.09 -8.76 -13.87
N PHE A 49 8.18 -9.58 -13.34
CA PHE A 49 8.11 -9.94 -11.92
C PHE A 49 8.54 -11.40 -11.76
N ASP A 50 9.86 -11.63 -11.71
CA ASP A 50 10.48 -12.96 -11.53
C ASP A 50 9.91 -14.03 -12.47
N GLY A 51 9.86 -13.71 -13.76
CA GLY A 51 9.37 -14.61 -14.82
C GLY A 51 7.93 -14.37 -15.26
N LEU A 52 7.15 -13.57 -14.54
CA LEU A 52 5.81 -13.12 -14.96
C LEU A 52 5.95 -11.76 -15.66
N ILE A 53 5.79 -11.76 -16.99
CA ILE A 53 5.85 -10.53 -17.79
C ILE A 53 4.45 -9.93 -17.91
N GLU A 54 4.31 -8.66 -17.54
CA GLU A 54 3.10 -7.90 -17.83
C GLU A 54 3.02 -7.59 -19.33
N ALA A 55 2.27 -8.36 -20.08
CA ALA A 55 2.14 -8.22 -21.54
C ALA A 55 0.74 -8.55 -22.02
N ARG A 56 -0.29 -7.96 -21.42
CA ARG A 56 -1.66 -8.06 -21.95
C ARG A 56 -1.87 -7.00 -23.02
N LYS A 57 -2.69 -7.29 -24.05
CA LYS A 57 -3.22 -6.24 -24.92
C LYS A 57 -3.99 -5.25 -24.05
N GLU A 58 -3.87 -3.96 -24.36
CA GLU A 58 -4.40 -2.87 -23.53
C GLU A 58 -5.89 -3.04 -23.18
N ASP A 59 -6.73 -3.32 -24.19
CA ASP A 59 -8.16 -3.54 -23.98
C ASP A 59 -8.43 -4.72 -23.02
N LEU A 60 -7.75 -5.84 -23.22
CA LEU A 60 -7.89 -7.02 -22.36
C LEU A 60 -7.39 -6.79 -20.93
N PHE A 61 -6.41 -5.90 -20.77
CA PHE A 61 -5.93 -5.51 -19.45
C PHE A 61 -6.96 -4.68 -18.70
N ILE A 62 -7.53 -3.70 -19.37
CA ILE A 62 -8.56 -2.83 -18.77
C ILE A 62 -9.80 -3.64 -18.39
N ASP A 63 -10.28 -4.50 -19.29
CA ASP A 63 -11.45 -5.37 -19.02
C ASP A 63 -11.22 -6.28 -17.80
N TRP A 64 -10.05 -6.93 -17.74
CA TRP A 64 -9.67 -7.74 -16.59
C TRP A 64 -9.61 -6.93 -15.30
N LEU A 65 -9.01 -5.73 -15.34
CA LEU A 65 -8.90 -4.86 -14.17
C LEU A 65 -10.28 -4.41 -13.68
N LEU A 66 -11.21 -4.15 -14.60
CA LEU A 66 -12.59 -3.79 -14.23
C LEU A 66 -13.33 -4.96 -13.58
N GLU A 67 -13.11 -6.20 -14.03
CA GLU A 67 -13.64 -7.38 -13.33
C GLU A 67 -13.09 -7.49 -11.90
N VAL A 68 -11.78 -7.27 -11.72
CA VAL A 68 -11.15 -7.25 -10.39
C VAL A 68 -11.78 -6.17 -9.50
N ILE A 69 -11.96 -4.96 -10.02
CA ILE A 69 -12.58 -3.84 -9.29
C ILE A 69 -14.03 -4.17 -8.91
N ALA A 70 -14.79 -4.81 -9.79
CA ALA A 70 -16.16 -5.24 -9.50
C ALA A 70 -16.20 -6.29 -8.37
N GLU A 71 -15.30 -7.27 -8.38
CA GLU A 71 -15.18 -8.24 -7.30
C GLU A 71 -14.71 -7.59 -5.97
N CYS A 72 -13.77 -6.65 -6.04
CA CYS A 72 -13.40 -5.84 -4.88
C CYS A 72 -14.61 -5.09 -4.31
N HIS A 73 -15.45 -4.48 -5.17
CA HIS A 73 -16.68 -3.85 -4.73
C HIS A 73 -17.62 -4.85 -4.07
N ARG A 74 -17.80 -6.06 -4.61
CA ARG A 74 -18.67 -7.10 -4.05
C ARG A 74 -18.23 -7.51 -2.64
N VAL A 75 -16.94 -7.80 -2.46
CA VAL A 75 -16.40 -8.28 -1.17
C VAL A 75 -16.26 -7.18 -0.12
N LEU A 76 -16.17 -5.91 -0.53
CA LEU A 76 -16.09 -4.77 0.39
C LEU A 76 -17.42 -4.57 1.12
N LYS A 77 -17.38 -4.38 2.44
CA LYS A 77 -18.55 -4.03 3.26
C LYS A 77 -19.11 -2.66 2.86
N LYS A 78 -20.37 -2.40 3.21
CA LYS A 78 -21.03 -1.09 2.89
C LYS A 78 -20.26 0.11 3.43
N GLN A 79 -19.71 0.01 4.64
CA GLN A 79 -18.95 1.06 5.31
C GLN A 79 -17.46 1.04 4.97
N GLY A 80 -17.05 0.11 4.12
CA GLY A 80 -15.65 -0.10 3.75
C GLY A 80 -15.15 0.93 2.74
N SER A 81 -13.83 1.04 2.69
CA SER A 81 -13.10 1.87 1.74
C SER A 81 -12.17 1.04 0.86
N MET A 82 -12.01 1.45 -0.39
CA MET A 82 -11.04 0.89 -1.31
C MET A 82 -10.07 1.96 -1.78
N TYR A 83 -8.78 1.61 -1.77
CA TYR A 83 -7.72 2.40 -2.38
C TYR A 83 -7.14 1.61 -3.55
N ILE A 84 -7.04 2.23 -4.71
CA ILE A 84 -6.40 1.64 -5.89
C ILE A 84 -5.31 2.56 -6.42
N MET A 85 -4.15 1.99 -6.68
CA MET A 85 -3.03 2.65 -7.38
C MET A 85 -2.93 2.14 -8.80
N ASN A 86 -2.39 2.97 -9.69
CA ASN A 86 -1.93 2.54 -11.02
C ASN A 86 -1.01 3.60 -11.62
N SER A 87 -0.56 3.36 -12.88
CA SER A 87 0.22 4.35 -13.63
C SER A 87 -0.59 5.61 -13.93
N THR A 88 0.12 6.70 -14.23
CA THR A 88 -0.49 7.98 -14.65
C THR A 88 -1.28 7.84 -15.95
N GLU A 89 -0.89 6.93 -16.82
CA GLU A 89 -1.55 6.65 -18.10
C GLU A 89 -2.89 5.92 -17.91
N ASN A 90 -2.92 4.90 -17.04
CA ASN A 90 -4.10 4.08 -16.84
C ASN A 90 -5.15 4.73 -15.91
N MET A 91 -4.68 5.53 -14.93
CA MET A 91 -5.56 6.08 -13.89
C MET A 91 -6.76 6.87 -14.41
N PRO A 92 -6.69 7.67 -15.49
CA PRO A 92 -7.87 8.36 -16.03
C PRO A 92 -9.00 7.41 -16.45
N PHE A 93 -8.67 6.27 -17.06
CA PHE A 93 -9.65 5.26 -17.46
C PHE A 93 -10.23 4.55 -16.24
N ILE A 94 -9.39 4.18 -15.28
CA ILE A 94 -9.80 3.55 -14.01
C ILE A 94 -10.74 4.47 -13.24
N ASP A 95 -10.42 5.76 -13.08
CA ASP A 95 -11.24 6.75 -12.38
C ASP A 95 -12.66 6.83 -12.99
N LEU A 96 -12.75 6.96 -14.32
CA LEU A 96 -14.04 7.04 -15.01
C LEU A 96 -14.91 5.78 -14.77
N GLN A 97 -14.32 4.60 -14.80
CA GLN A 97 -15.07 3.36 -14.61
C GLN A 97 -15.44 3.13 -13.15
N CYS A 98 -14.52 3.42 -12.21
CA CYS A 98 -14.78 3.28 -10.78
C CYS A 98 -15.98 4.07 -10.31
N ARG A 99 -16.27 5.23 -10.91
CA ARG A 99 -17.44 6.07 -10.58
C ARG A 99 -18.79 5.37 -10.84
N LYS A 100 -18.81 4.30 -11.60
CA LYS A 100 -20.03 3.51 -11.83
C LYS A 100 -20.39 2.64 -10.63
N LEU A 101 -19.41 2.29 -9.80
CA LEU A 101 -19.56 1.38 -8.67
C LEU A 101 -19.37 2.08 -7.32
N PHE A 102 -18.48 3.08 -7.26
CA PHE A 102 -18.03 3.75 -6.06
C PHE A 102 -18.27 5.25 -6.09
N THR A 103 -18.30 5.84 -4.90
CA THR A 103 -18.12 7.30 -4.74
C THR A 103 -16.63 7.58 -4.53
N ILE A 104 -16.02 8.36 -5.43
CA ILE A 104 -14.62 8.81 -5.28
C ILE A 104 -14.58 9.90 -4.21
N LYS A 105 -13.88 9.65 -3.10
CA LYS A 105 -13.71 10.60 -1.99
C LYS A 105 -12.47 11.45 -2.14
N SER A 106 -11.38 10.89 -2.66
CA SER A 106 -10.13 11.62 -2.88
C SER A 106 -9.34 11.05 -4.05
N ARG A 107 -8.69 11.96 -4.79
CA ARG A 107 -7.63 11.67 -5.75
C ARG A 107 -6.33 12.07 -5.09
N ILE A 108 -5.55 11.07 -4.70
CA ILE A 108 -4.33 11.23 -3.94
C ILE A 108 -3.15 11.16 -4.90
N VAL A 109 -2.20 12.04 -4.72
CA VAL A 109 -0.92 12.05 -5.40
C VAL A 109 0.13 11.61 -4.39
N TRP A 110 0.70 10.43 -4.58
CA TRP A 110 1.89 10.04 -3.86
C TRP A 110 3.11 10.51 -4.63
N SER A 111 3.73 11.59 -4.14
CA SER A 111 4.94 12.17 -4.72
C SER A 111 6.20 11.62 -4.07
N TYR A 112 7.25 11.52 -4.88
CA TYR A 112 8.58 11.10 -4.44
C TYR A 112 9.64 11.69 -5.36
N ASP A 113 10.82 11.95 -4.83
CA ASP A 113 11.97 12.31 -5.66
C ASP A 113 12.73 11.05 -6.12
N SER A 114 13.13 11.05 -7.39
CA SER A 114 13.92 9.99 -8.00
C SER A 114 14.97 10.57 -8.96
N SER A 115 16.21 10.61 -8.50
CA SER A 115 17.35 11.07 -9.33
C SER A 115 17.58 10.27 -10.61
N GLY A 116 16.97 9.07 -10.73
CA GLY A 116 17.01 8.24 -11.94
C GLY A 116 16.09 8.73 -13.06
N VAL A 117 15.15 9.64 -12.76
CA VAL A 117 14.24 10.19 -13.78
C VAL A 117 14.89 11.43 -14.42
N GLN A 118 15.52 11.22 -15.57
CA GLN A 118 16.21 12.30 -16.32
C GLN A 118 15.58 12.46 -17.71
N ALA A 119 14.37 13.02 -17.75
CA ALA A 119 13.70 13.34 -19.00
C ALA A 119 14.27 14.64 -19.60
N LYS A 120 14.56 14.63 -20.92
CA LYS A 120 15.15 15.78 -21.62
C LYS A 120 14.15 16.59 -22.43
N LYS A 121 13.01 16.01 -22.81
CA LYS A 121 12.02 16.60 -23.71
C LYS A 121 10.61 16.71 -23.12
N HIS A 122 10.41 16.21 -21.91
CA HIS A 122 9.14 16.27 -21.18
C HIS A 122 9.42 16.23 -19.67
N TYR A 123 8.40 16.44 -18.86
CA TYR A 123 8.51 16.25 -17.41
C TYR A 123 8.44 14.76 -17.06
N GLY A 124 9.46 14.25 -16.37
CA GLY A 124 9.44 12.88 -15.85
C GLY A 124 8.40 12.71 -14.75
N SER A 125 7.72 11.58 -14.73
CA SER A 125 6.73 11.28 -13.68
C SER A 125 7.42 11.07 -12.33
N MET A 126 7.05 11.89 -11.33
CA MET A 126 7.54 11.85 -9.95
C MET A 126 6.42 11.57 -8.97
N TYR A 127 5.34 10.93 -9.42
CA TYR A 127 4.22 10.55 -8.57
C TYR A 127 3.50 9.31 -9.08
N GLU A 128 2.78 8.66 -8.19
CA GLU A 128 1.80 7.62 -8.51
C GLU A 128 0.42 8.06 -7.99
N PRO A 129 -0.63 8.01 -8.83
CA PRO A 129 -1.98 8.38 -8.43
C PRO A 129 -2.66 7.25 -7.66
N ILE A 130 -3.44 7.63 -6.63
CA ILE A 130 -4.25 6.71 -5.84
C ILE A 130 -5.68 7.25 -5.76
N LEU A 131 -6.68 6.41 -6.00
CA LEU A 131 -8.08 6.75 -5.73
C LEU A 131 -8.50 6.20 -4.37
N MET A 132 -9.07 7.05 -3.53
CA MET A 132 -9.83 6.65 -2.36
C MET A 132 -11.31 6.59 -2.72
N MET A 133 -11.92 5.45 -2.53
CA MET A 133 -13.28 5.14 -2.95
C MET A 133 -14.07 4.49 -1.82
N VAL A 134 -15.38 4.74 -1.78
CA VAL A 134 -16.29 4.16 -0.79
C VAL A 134 -17.58 3.68 -1.46
N LYS A 135 -18.23 2.66 -0.86
CA LYS A 135 -19.55 2.20 -1.31
C LYS A 135 -20.64 3.17 -0.87
N ASP A 136 -20.66 3.55 0.40
CA ASP A 136 -21.63 4.50 0.96
C ASP A 136 -20.96 5.86 1.15
N ALA A 137 -21.41 6.86 0.42
CA ALA A 137 -20.86 8.22 0.46
C ALA A 137 -21.06 8.94 1.79
N LYS A 138 -22.03 8.51 2.62
CA LYS A 138 -22.41 9.15 3.88
C LYS A 138 -21.90 8.39 5.11
N ASN A 139 -21.76 7.07 4.99
CA ASN A 139 -21.46 6.20 6.12
C ASN A 139 -20.27 5.27 5.78
N TYR A 140 -19.05 5.75 6.00
CA TYR A 140 -17.83 5.02 5.78
C TYR A 140 -16.81 5.32 6.89
N THR A 141 -15.91 4.39 7.15
CA THR A 141 -14.86 4.56 8.16
C THR A 141 -13.81 5.56 7.69
N PHE A 142 -13.63 6.65 8.46
CA PHE A 142 -12.53 7.60 8.26
C PHE A 142 -12.07 8.21 9.58
N ASN A 143 -10.95 7.75 10.10
CA ASN A 143 -10.35 8.12 11.39
C ASN A 143 -9.34 9.26 11.19
N GLY A 144 -9.83 10.48 10.95
CA GLY A 144 -8.97 11.65 10.68
C GLY A 144 -7.95 11.90 11.79
N ASP A 145 -8.35 11.73 13.05
CA ASP A 145 -7.48 11.96 14.21
C ASP A 145 -6.31 10.96 14.33
N ALA A 146 -6.43 9.78 13.72
CA ALA A 146 -5.37 8.78 13.72
C ALA A 146 -4.22 9.10 12.74
N ILE A 147 -4.41 10.09 11.86
CA ILE A 147 -3.47 10.43 10.78
C ILE A 147 -3.07 11.91 10.77
N LEU A 148 -3.27 12.64 11.85
CA LEU A 148 -2.96 14.05 11.94
C LEU A 148 -1.48 14.32 11.60
N VAL A 149 -1.27 15.43 10.92
CA VAL A 149 0.03 16.00 10.59
C VAL A 149 0.13 17.43 11.06
N GLU A 150 1.35 17.93 11.24
CA GLU A 150 1.58 19.32 11.59
C GLU A 150 1.08 20.27 10.49
N ALA A 151 0.37 21.33 10.89
CA ALA A 151 -0.15 22.35 9.98
C ALA A 151 0.96 23.38 9.69
N LYS A 152 1.49 23.36 8.47
CA LYS A 152 2.63 24.19 8.05
C LYS A 152 2.35 25.69 7.92
N THR A 153 1.10 26.13 7.91
CA THR A 153 0.76 27.53 7.60
C THR A 153 0.11 28.25 8.76
N GLY A 154 -1.21 28.19 8.90
CA GLY A 154 -1.97 29.02 9.86
C GLY A 154 -1.45 28.96 11.30
N SER A 155 -1.11 27.78 11.82
CA SER A 155 -0.64 27.61 13.20
C SER A 155 0.77 28.15 13.41
N GLN A 156 1.69 27.96 12.48
CA GLN A 156 3.07 28.46 12.59
C GLN A 156 3.13 29.99 12.56
N ARG A 157 2.15 30.66 11.95
CA ARG A 157 2.05 32.12 11.90
C ARG A 157 1.20 32.69 13.03
N ALA A 158 0.76 31.88 13.99
CA ALA A 158 -0.13 32.28 15.08
C ALA A 158 -1.42 33.03 14.58
N LEU A 159 -1.92 32.64 13.41
CA LEU A 159 -3.09 33.27 12.83
C LEU A 159 -4.37 32.86 13.54
N ILE A 160 -5.32 33.79 13.61
CA ILE A 160 -6.64 33.57 14.20
C ILE A 160 -7.63 33.14 13.11
N ASP A 161 -8.38 32.07 13.40
CA ASP A 161 -9.50 31.64 12.56
C ASP A 161 -10.78 32.35 12.96
N TYR A 162 -11.10 33.41 12.25
CA TYR A 162 -12.30 34.23 12.48
C TYR A 162 -13.60 33.55 12.02
N ARG A 163 -13.55 32.37 11.39
CA ARG A 163 -14.75 31.59 11.05
C ARG A 163 -15.32 30.87 12.27
N LYS A 164 -14.54 30.73 13.34
CA LYS A 164 -14.99 30.17 14.61
C LYS A 164 -15.63 31.27 15.48
N ASN A 165 -16.59 30.88 16.27
CA ASN A 165 -17.25 31.77 17.23
C ASN A 165 -17.15 31.20 18.65
N PRO A 166 -16.39 31.79 19.59
CA PRO A 166 -15.49 32.94 19.37
C PRO A 166 -14.28 32.60 18.47
N PRO A 167 -13.63 33.61 17.87
CA PRO A 167 -12.40 33.41 17.09
C PRO A 167 -11.34 32.68 17.87
N GLN A 168 -10.65 31.73 17.24
CA GLN A 168 -9.64 30.87 17.89
C GLN A 168 -8.39 30.76 17.02
N PRO A 169 -7.22 30.49 17.62
CA PRO A 169 -6.04 30.14 16.83
C PRO A 169 -6.30 28.92 15.91
N TYR A 170 -5.61 28.88 14.76
CA TYR A 170 -5.60 27.67 13.95
C TYR A 170 -4.99 26.49 14.71
N ASN A 171 -5.54 25.31 14.51
CA ASN A 171 -4.99 24.09 15.11
C ASN A 171 -3.58 23.83 14.59
N HIS A 172 -2.69 23.38 15.49
CA HIS A 172 -1.34 22.93 15.12
C HIS A 172 -1.32 21.63 14.32
N GLN A 173 -2.39 20.86 14.40
CA GLN A 173 -2.55 19.60 13.68
C GLN A 173 -3.76 19.65 12.76
N LYS A 174 -3.65 18.93 11.65
CA LYS A 174 -4.73 18.78 10.66
C LYS A 174 -4.70 17.41 10.01
N VAL A 175 -5.82 16.97 9.48
CA VAL A 175 -5.87 15.84 8.53
C VAL A 175 -5.00 16.21 7.31
N PRO A 176 -4.10 15.32 6.85
CA PRO A 176 -3.27 15.61 5.69
C PRO A 176 -4.11 15.86 4.44
N GLY A 177 -3.60 16.70 3.54
CA GLY A 177 -4.16 16.87 2.20
C GLY A 177 -3.92 15.64 1.34
N ASN A 178 -4.31 15.71 0.09
CA ASN A 178 -4.23 14.62 -0.87
C ASN A 178 -2.92 14.56 -1.67
N VAL A 179 -1.94 15.39 -1.35
CA VAL A 179 -0.56 15.27 -1.87
C VAL A 179 0.30 14.72 -0.75
N TRP A 180 0.81 13.50 -0.95
CA TRP A 180 1.58 12.75 0.05
C TRP A 180 3.01 12.59 -0.42
N ASP A 181 3.93 13.05 0.39
CA ASP A 181 5.36 12.92 0.15
C ASP A 181 5.92 11.80 1.04
N PHE A 182 6.20 10.66 0.41
CA PHE A 182 6.84 9.52 1.04
C PHE A 182 7.96 9.01 0.13
N PRO A 183 9.18 8.80 0.64
CA PRO A 183 10.25 8.25 -0.16
C PRO A 183 9.90 6.84 -0.66
N ARG A 184 10.34 6.50 -1.87
CA ARG A 184 10.29 5.13 -2.37
C ARG A 184 11.20 4.23 -1.53
N VAL A 185 10.80 2.98 -1.36
CA VAL A 185 11.66 1.99 -0.70
C VAL A 185 12.89 1.72 -1.57
N ARG A 186 14.07 1.79 -0.95
CA ARG A 186 15.36 1.57 -1.61
C ARG A 186 16.17 0.54 -0.83
N TYR A 187 17.09 -0.12 -1.52
CA TYR A 187 18.08 -1.00 -0.90
C TYR A 187 18.74 -0.33 0.32
N LEU A 188 18.98 -1.07 1.37
CA LEU A 188 19.46 -0.63 2.69
C LEU A 188 18.44 0.10 3.59
N MET A 189 17.22 0.34 3.16
CA MET A 189 16.17 0.78 4.09
C MET A 189 15.69 -0.41 4.94
N ASP A 190 15.32 -0.13 6.19
CA ASP A 190 14.92 -1.18 7.15
C ASP A 190 13.74 -2.03 6.69
N GLU A 191 12.82 -1.41 5.94
CA GLU A 191 11.63 -2.06 5.41
C GLU A 191 11.86 -2.75 4.05
N TYR A 192 13.08 -2.66 3.49
CA TYR A 192 13.39 -3.20 2.17
C TYR A 192 13.20 -4.73 2.12
N GLU A 193 12.43 -5.16 1.14
CA GLU A 193 12.34 -6.55 0.68
C GLU A 193 12.75 -6.61 -0.79
N ASN A 194 13.21 -7.77 -1.26
CA ASN A 194 13.63 -7.93 -2.66
C ASN A 194 12.41 -8.02 -3.60
N HIS A 195 11.71 -6.87 -3.74
CA HIS A 195 10.55 -6.73 -4.62
C HIS A 195 10.67 -5.43 -5.43
N PRO A 196 10.49 -5.47 -6.76
CA PRO A 196 10.83 -4.34 -7.65
C PRO A 196 9.96 -3.10 -7.47
N THR A 197 8.76 -3.25 -6.92
CA THR A 197 7.77 -2.17 -6.78
C THR A 197 7.22 -2.05 -5.36
N GLN A 198 8.03 -2.40 -4.35
CA GLN A 198 7.60 -2.33 -2.96
C GLN A 198 7.10 -0.93 -2.60
N LYS A 199 5.92 -0.86 -1.97
CA LYS A 199 5.34 0.39 -1.47
C LYS A 199 5.84 0.68 -0.04
N PRO A 200 6.02 1.97 0.34
CA PRO A 200 6.49 2.35 1.67
C PRO A 200 5.48 1.98 2.77
N GLU A 201 5.97 1.46 3.90
CA GLU A 201 5.13 1.19 5.08
C GLU A 201 4.41 2.45 5.58
N ALA A 202 5.03 3.61 5.52
CA ALA A 202 4.44 4.88 5.94
C ALA A 202 3.20 5.27 5.11
N LEU A 203 3.20 4.98 3.80
CA LEU A 203 2.06 5.17 2.90
C LEU A 203 0.89 4.29 3.33
N LEU A 204 1.15 2.98 3.49
CA LEU A 204 0.13 1.99 3.88
C LEU A 204 -0.39 2.25 5.28
N LYS A 205 0.47 2.67 6.23
CA LYS A 205 0.08 3.03 7.59
C LYS A 205 -0.95 4.16 7.60
N ARG A 206 -0.75 5.21 6.77
CA ARG A 206 -1.71 6.31 6.64
C ARG A 206 -3.06 5.80 6.15
N ILE A 207 -3.09 4.96 5.12
CA ILE A 207 -4.31 4.38 4.55
C ILE A 207 -5.04 3.51 5.59
N ILE A 208 -4.32 2.57 6.21
CA ILE A 208 -4.89 1.60 7.13
C ILE A 208 -5.45 2.28 8.38
N LEU A 209 -4.71 3.22 8.97
CA LEU A 209 -5.18 3.94 10.16
C LEU A 209 -6.39 4.83 9.85
N ALA A 210 -6.40 5.49 8.68
CA ALA A 210 -7.51 6.34 8.28
C ALA A 210 -8.81 5.56 8.04
N SER A 211 -8.73 4.38 7.41
CA SER A 211 -9.91 3.74 6.82
C SER A 211 -10.20 2.35 7.38
N SER A 212 -9.70 2.04 8.57
CA SER A 212 -10.04 0.83 9.31
C SER A 212 -9.87 0.99 10.81
N ASN A 213 -10.49 0.10 11.58
CA ASN A 213 -10.39 0.03 13.03
C ASN A 213 -9.60 -1.23 13.46
N PRO A 214 -9.06 -1.30 14.70
CA PRO A 214 -8.52 -2.55 15.23
C PRO A 214 -9.53 -3.69 15.13
N GLY A 215 -9.07 -4.86 14.67
CA GLY A 215 -9.91 -6.04 14.42
C GLY A 215 -10.54 -6.12 13.02
N ASP A 216 -10.58 -5.02 12.26
CA ASP A 216 -11.08 -5.00 10.88
C ASP A 216 -10.21 -5.83 9.94
N ILE A 217 -10.79 -6.29 8.85
CA ILE A 217 -10.13 -7.10 7.81
C ILE A 217 -9.66 -6.19 6.68
N VAL A 218 -8.35 -6.19 6.46
CA VAL A 218 -7.68 -5.52 5.33
C VAL A 218 -7.37 -6.55 4.26
N LEU A 219 -7.81 -6.31 3.03
CA LEU A 219 -7.54 -7.15 1.86
C LEU A 219 -6.56 -6.45 0.92
N ASP A 220 -5.55 -7.20 0.46
CA ASP A 220 -4.68 -6.82 -0.65
C ASP A 220 -4.70 -7.93 -1.71
N PRO A 221 -5.40 -7.74 -2.84
CA PRO A 221 -5.48 -8.76 -3.90
C PRO A 221 -4.22 -8.87 -4.76
N PHE A 222 -3.20 -8.01 -4.52
CA PHE A 222 -1.92 -7.99 -5.22
C PHE A 222 -0.79 -7.81 -4.20
N ALA A 223 -0.69 -8.75 -3.24
CA ALA A 223 0.07 -8.55 -2.02
C ALA A 223 1.59 -8.33 -2.22
N GLY A 224 2.18 -8.84 -3.29
CA GLY A 224 3.57 -8.61 -3.69
C GLY A 224 4.57 -8.77 -2.54
N SER A 225 5.13 -7.65 -2.06
CA SER A 225 6.04 -7.62 -0.92
C SER A 225 5.34 -7.72 0.45
N PHE A 226 4.01 -7.84 0.50
CA PHE A 226 3.18 -7.91 1.72
C PHE A 226 3.32 -6.71 2.67
N THR A 227 3.65 -5.55 2.16
CA THR A 227 3.73 -4.32 2.97
C THR A 227 2.39 -4.00 3.63
N THR A 228 1.28 -4.10 2.88
CA THR A 228 -0.09 -3.91 3.39
C THR A 228 -0.36 -4.82 4.58
N GLY A 229 -0.02 -6.10 4.45
CA GLY A 229 -0.22 -7.10 5.49
C GLY A 229 0.61 -6.84 6.75
N ALA A 230 1.90 -6.53 6.58
CA ALA A 230 2.79 -6.22 7.69
C ALA A 230 2.28 -5.01 8.51
N VAL A 231 1.86 -3.94 7.82
CA VAL A 231 1.31 -2.75 8.48
C VAL A 231 -0.06 -3.02 9.10
N ALA A 232 -0.94 -3.79 8.44
CA ALA A 232 -2.25 -4.15 8.97
C ALA A 232 -2.12 -4.91 10.30
N ILE A 233 -1.33 -5.98 10.33
CA ILE A 233 -1.11 -6.80 11.52
C ILE A 233 -0.46 -5.99 12.63
N ALA A 234 0.61 -5.23 12.34
CA ALA A 234 1.28 -4.37 13.31
C ALA A 234 0.37 -3.28 13.90
N SER A 235 -0.72 -2.95 13.20
CA SER A 235 -1.73 -1.98 13.63
C SER A 235 -2.96 -2.65 14.26
N GLY A 236 -2.94 -3.95 14.54
CA GLY A 236 -4.03 -4.70 15.17
C GLY A 236 -5.21 -5.04 14.24
N ARG A 237 -4.99 -5.03 12.91
CA ARG A 237 -5.98 -5.46 11.92
C ARG A 237 -5.73 -6.91 11.52
N LYS A 238 -6.76 -7.56 11.00
CA LYS A 238 -6.62 -8.84 10.30
C LYS A 238 -6.24 -8.59 8.84
N PHE A 239 -5.58 -9.55 8.22
CA PHE A 239 -5.10 -9.39 6.85
C PHE A 239 -5.44 -10.58 5.97
N ILE A 240 -5.90 -10.29 4.75
CA ILE A 240 -6.02 -11.26 3.65
C ILE A 240 -5.17 -10.75 2.49
N GLY A 241 -4.21 -11.55 2.04
CA GLY A 241 -3.38 -11.24 0.88
C GLY A 241 -3.50 -12.30 -0.19
N ILE A 242 -3.66 -11.90 -1.45
CA ILE A 242 -3.63 -12.79 -2.60
C ILE A 242 -2.35 -12.51 -3.38
N GLU A 243 -1.61 -13.55 -3.74
CA GLU A 243 -0.36 -13.43 -4.50
C GLU A 243 -0.22 -14.65 -5.42
N ILE A 244 0.19 -14.40 -6.66
CA ILE A 244 0.37 -15.44 -7.67
C ILE A 244 1.79 -16.01 -7.67
N ASN A 245 2.78 -15.24 -7.23
CA ASN A 245 4.18 -15.61 -7.24
C ASN A 245 4.56 -16.34 -5.95
N SER A 246 4.98 -17.61 -6.05
CA SER A 246 5.35 -18.45 -4.91
C SER A 246 6.54 -17.91 -4.11
N GLU A 247 7.48 -17.20 -4.73
CA GLU A 247 8.63 -16.63 -4.02
C GLU A 247 8.20 -15.42 -3.18
N TYR A 248 7.25 -14.63 -3.68
CA TYR A 248 6.66 -13.54 -2.90
C TYR A 248 5.79 -14.06 -1.75
N ILE A 249 5.12 -15.20 -1.92
CA ILE A 249 4.44 -15.90 -0.82
C ILE A 249 5.42 -16.24 0.32
N LYS A 250 6.58 -16.82 0.00
CA LYS A 250 7.63 -17.15 1.01
C LYS A 250 8.12 -15.90 1.72
N MET A 251 8.35 -14.81 0.98
CA MET A 251 8.69 -13.49 1.52
C MET A 251 7.59 -12.99 2.46
N GLY A 252 6.34 -13.05 2.03
CA GLY A 252 5.17 -12.62 2.79
C GLY A 252 5.01 -13.37 4.10
N LEU A 253 5.10 -14.69 4.08
CA LEU A 253 5.03 -15.52 5.29
C LEU A 253 6.04 -15.06 6.34
N ARG A 254 7.32 -14.94 5.95
CA ARG A 254 8.39 -14.46 6.82
C ARG A 254 8.11 -13.06 7.37
N ARG A 255 7.68 -12.13 6.50
CA ARG A 255 7.42 -10.73 6.87
C ARG A 255 6.25 -10.60 7.84
N LEU A 256 5.14 -11.32 7.59
CA LEU A 256 3.97 -11.30 8.43
C LEU A 256 4.20 -12.00 9.78
N ASP A 257 5.08 -13.01 9.85
CA ASP A 257 5.47 -13.63 11.12
C ASP A 257 6.20 -12.62 12.01
N VAL A 258 7.14 -11.86 11.45
CA VAL A 258 7.83 -10.79 12.19
C VAL A 258 6.82 -9.72 12.65
N ALA A 259 5.91 -9.29 11.79
CA ALA A 259 4.90 -8.28 12.12
C ALA A 259 3.94 -8.71 13.24
N SER A 260 3.64 -10.02 13.34
CA SER A 260 2.74 -10.56 14.37
C SER A 260 3.34 -10.60 15.78
N HIS A 261 4.66 -10.48 15.91
CA HIS A 261 5.35 -10.53 17.21
C HIS A 261 5.63 -9.14 17.80
N TYR A 262 5.45 -8.07 17.03
CA TYR A 262 5.81 -6.72 17.43
C TYR A 262 4.67 -5.74 17.15
N SER A 263 4.44 -4.81 18.08
CA SER A 263 3.61 -3.63 17.81
C SER A 263 4.28 -2.70 16.77
N ALA A 264 3.52 -1.80 16.18
CA ALA A 264 4.06 -0.83 15.20
C ALA A 264 5.22 0.01 15.76
N GLU A 265 5.21 0.30 17.08
CA GLU A 265 6.29 1.03 17.76
C GLU A 265 7.52 0.16 18.00
N GLU A 266 7.32 -1.11 18.34
CA GLU A 266 8.40 -2.08 18.56
C GLU A 266 9.07 -2.44 17.25
N LEU A 267 8.31 -2.61 16.16
CA LEU A 267 8.88 -2.80 14.82
C LEU A 267 9.78 -1.64 14.41
N ALA A 268 9.39 -0.40 14.69
CA ALA A 268 10.24 0.77 14.42
C ALA A 268 11.54 0.75 15.24
N LYS A 269 11.51 0.26 16.49
CA LYS A 269 12.69 0.14 17.36
C LYS A 269 13.62 -1.01 16.93
N VAL A 270 13.05 -2.15 16.52
CA VAL A 270 13.81 -3.32 16.03
C VAL A 270 14.53 -2.97 14.73
N LYS A 271 13.86 -2.27 13.82
CA LYS A 271 14.44 -1.81 12.55
C LYS A 271 15.63 -0.87 12.80
N LYS A 272 15.52 0.12 13.70
CA LYS A 272 16.64 1.01 14.08
C LYS A 272 17.86 0.26 14.63
N ARG A 273 17.68 -0.87 15.34
CA ARG A 273 18.81 -1.67 15.85
C ARG A 273 19.55 -2.44 14.75
N LYS A 274 18.84 -2.89 13.70
CA LYS A 274 19.49 -3.59 12.56
C LYS A 274 20.35 -2.65 11.72
N THR A 275 19.89 -1.41 11.45
CA THR A 275 20.68 -0.39 10.73
C THR A 275 21.93 0.03 11.51
N GLY A 276 21.84 0.18 12.82
CA GLY A 276 23.01 0.46 13.66
C GLY A 276 24.13 -0.60 13.56
N ASN A 277 23.74 -1.86 13.37
CA ASN A 277 24.71 -2.95 13.19
C ASN A 277 25.26 -3.05 11.75
N LEU A 278 24.48 -2.71 10.74
CA LEU A 278 24.93 -2.67 9.34
C LEU A 278 25.89 -1.50 9.09
N SER A 279 25.64 -0.33 9.67
CA SER A 279 26.55 0.82 9.56
C SER A 279 27.90 0.57 10.24
N LYS A 280 27.97 -0.27 11.29
CA LYS A 280 29.21 -0.71 11.90
C LYS A 280 29.95 -1.76 11.07
N ARG A 281 29.23 -2.66 10.36
CA ARG A 281 29.85 -3.64 9.46
C ARG A 281 30.42 -3.02 8.19
N SER A 282 29.75 -2.03 7.59
CA SER A 282 30.27 -1.33 6.41
C SER A 282 31.51 -0.47 6.72
N ARG A 283 31.66 0.04 7.97
CA ARG A 283 32.87 0.75 8.39
C ARG A 283 34.06 -0.19 8.71
N LEU A 284 33.80 -1.49 8.93
CA LEU A 284 34.84 -2.49 9.15
C LEU A 284 35.34 -3.16 7.87
N SER A 285 34.65 -2.98 6.73
CA SER A 285 35.07 -3.48 5.41
C SER A 285 35.91 -2.48 4.60
N GLU A 286 36.16 -1.28 5.11
CA GLU A 286 37.04 -0.29 4.47
C GLU A 286 38.51 -0.35 4.97
N VAL A 287 38.86 -1.35 5.78
CA VAL A 287 40.24 -1.53 6.26
C VAL A 287 40.61 -2.98 6.10
N ASP A 288 40.98 -3.40 4.93
CA ASP A 288 42.11 -4.28 4.67
C ASP A 288 42.27 -4.59 3.16
N PRO A 289 43.18 -3.91 2.42
CA PRO A 289 43.47 -4.23 1.03
C PRO A 289 44.29 -5.53 0.84
N ASP A 290 44.78 -6.15 1.90
CA ASP A 290 45.77 -7.25 1.81
C ASP A 290 45.14 -8.67 1.89
N LEU A 291 43.80 -8.79 1.85
CA LEU A 291 43.12 -10.09 1.89
C LEU A 291 42.66 -10.62 0.53
N ILE A 292 43.11 -10.03 -0.60
CA ILE A 292 42.77 -10.47 -1.98
C ILE A 292 43.94 -11.26 -2.65
N THR A 293 44.95 -11.65 -1.92
CA THR A 293 45.96 -12.55 -2.45
C THR A 293 46.27 -13.67 -1.45
N LYS A 294 45.44 -14.70 -1.48
CA LYS A 294 45.86 -16.12 -1.26
C LYS A 294 44.76 -17.04 -1.74
#